data_ea107cb56b6f5ff9f0a9fb0050511095
#
_entry.id   ea107cb56b6f5ff9f0a9fb0050511095
#
_cell.length_a   1.000
_cell.length_b   1.000
_cell.length_c   1.000
_cell.angle_alpha   90.00
_cell.angle_beta   90.00
_cell.angle_gamma   90.00
#
_symmetry.space_group_name_H-M   'P 1'
#
loop_
_entity.id
_entity.type
_entity.pdbx_description
1 polymer ?
#
loop_
_entity_poly.entity_id
_entity_poly.type
_entity_poly.pdbx_seq_one_letter_code
_entity_poly.pdbx_strand_id
1 'polypeptide(L)'
;MIGLIFGETEFPKYIYKRIKGKRKFLIIDLTKKKVFKKDKNSFSVSIGQFGKIISILKKNNCKKVLFAGKVQKPNFLRLRLDLKGVYYISRIIKKAKQGDASLLKEIINILKKERIQTISS
;
A
#
# COMPACT_ATOMS: atom_id res chain seq x y z
N MET A 1 4.78 13.19 -8.62
CA MET A 1 3.88 12.03 -8.84
C MET A 1 3.32 11.57 -7.51
N ILE A 2 2.04 11.23 -7.48
CA ILE A 2 1.39 10.71 -6.28
C ILE A 2 1.31 9.20 -6.36
N GLY A 3 1.66 8.52 -5.27
CA GLY A 3 1.46 7.09 -5.14
C GLY A 3 0.09 6.80 -4.54
N LEU A 4 -0.62 5.86 -5.13
CA LEU A 4 -1.93 5.43 -4.64
C LEU A 4 -1.79 4.02 -4.11
N ILE A 5 -2.05 3.82 -2.83
CA ILE A 5 -2.01 2.50 -2.23
C ILE A 5 -3.44 2.02 -2.08
N PHE A 6 -3.83 1.07 -2.94
CA PHE A 6 -5.20 0.60 -3.04
C PHE A 6 -5.38 -0.76 -2.36
N GLY A 7 -6.30 -0.81 -1.41
CA GLY A 7 -6.72 -2.04 -0.76
C GLY A 7 -8.05 -2.56 -1.29
N GLU A 8 -8.69 -3.40 -0.50
CA GLU A 8 -10.00 -3.97 -0.85
C GLU A 8 -11.10 -2.94 -0.72
N THR A 9 -12.20 -3.10 -1.31
CA THR A 9 -13.46 -2.37 -1.36
C THR A 9 -13.66 -1.67 -2.71
N GLU A 10 -14.82 -1.06 -2.90
CA GLU A 10 -15.14 -0.37 -4.15
C GLU A 10 -14.56 1.05 -4.26
N PHE A 11 -14.15 1.64 -3.14
CA PHE A 11 -13.65 3.01 -3.12
C PHE A 11 -12.42 3.23 -4.02
N PRO A 12 -11.41 2.33 -4.02
CA PRO A 12 -10.29 2.47 -4.96
C PRO A 12 -10.72 2.51 -6.44
N LYS A 13 -11.70 1.70 -6.81
CA LYS A 13 -12.22 1.71 -8.19
C LYS A 13 -12.86 3.05 -8.54
N TYR A 14 -13.58 3.64 -7.59
CA TYR A 14 -14.19 4.96 -7.77
C TYR A 14 -13.13 6.02 -7.98
N ILE A 15 -12.09 6.04 -7.16
CA ILE A 15 -10.98 6.97 -7.30
C ILE A 15 -10.27 6.78 -8.64
N TYR A 16 -9.99 5.54 -9.01
CA TYR A 16 -9.32 5.20 -10.25
C TYR A 16 -10.06 5.76 -11.47
N LYS A 17 -11.38 5.59 -11.51
CA LYS A 17 -12.20 6.12 -12.61
C LYS A 17 -12.11 7.64 -12.71
N ARG A 18 -12.01 8.31 -11.58
CA ARG A 18 -11.95 9.77 -11.52
C ARG A 18 -10.61 10.33 -12.01
N ILE A 19 -9.53 9.65 -11.76
CA ILE A 19 -8.18 10.17 -12.05
C ILE A 19 -7.56 9.58 -13.31
N LYS A 20 -8.13 8.52 -13.86
CA LYS A 20 -7.62 7.86 -15.05
C LYS A 20 -7.47 8.86 -16.19
N GLY A 21 -6.24 8.99 -16.69
CA GLY A 21 -5.93 9.90 -17.79
C GLY A 21 -5.82 11.37 -17.44
N LYS A 22 -6.03 11.76 -16.17
CA LYS A 22 -6.04 13.18 -15.77
C LYS A 22 -4.75 13.64 -15.09
N ARG A 23 -4.03 12.74 -14.41
CA ARG A 23 -2.81 13.06 -13.67
C ARG A 23 -1.82 11.91 -13.75
N LYS A 24 -0.55 12.24 -13.53
CA LYS A 24 0.46 11.21 -13.35
C LYS A 24 0.30 10.61 -11.97
N PHE A 25 0.11 9.31 -11.92
CA PHE A 25 -0.03 8.56 -10.68
C PHE A 25 0.59 7.19 -10.83
N LEU A 26 0.82 6.56 -9.70
CA LEU A 26 1.34 5.21 -9.61
C LEU A 26 0.48 4.45 -8.62
N ILE A 27 0.12 3.22 -8.92
CA ILE A 27 -0.72 2.40 -8.05
C ILE A 27 0.10 1.30 -7.42
N ILE A 28 0.01 1.19 -6.09
CA ILE A 28 0.45 0.00 -5.36
C ILE A 28 -0.81 -0.79 -5.06
N ASP A 29 -0.99 -1.89 -5.76
CA ASP A 29 -2.19 -2.72 -5.68
C ASP A 29 -1.99 -3.82 -4.65
N LEU A 30 -2.66 -3.69 -3.52
CA LEU A 30 -2.62 -4.67 -2.43
C LEU A 30 -3.79 -5.67 -2.49
N THR A 31 -4.64 -5.57 -3.52
CA THR A 31 -5.79 -6.46 -3.62
C THR A 31 -5.36 -7.89 -3.93
N LYS A 32 -6.11 -8.85 -3.38
CA LYS A 32 -5.85 -10.27 -3.61
C LYS A 32 -6.04 -10.66 -5.07
N LYS A 33 -7.03 -10.05 -5.73
CA LYS A 33 -7.36 -10.36 -7.13
C LYS A 33 -6.58 -9.54 -8.15
N LYS A 34 -5.66 -8.70 -7.69
CA LYS A 34 -4.86 -7.83 -8.57
C LYS A 34 -5.77 -7.01 -9.51
N VAL A 35 -6.71 -6.32 -8.92
CA VAL A 35 -7.81 -5.62 -9.63
C VAL A 35 -7.29 -4.61 -10.66
N PHE A 36 -6.14 -3.98 -10.39
CA PHE A 36 -5.59 -2.93 -11.24
C PHE A 36 -4.44 -3.39 -12.13
N LYS A 37 -4.24 -4.70 -12.29
CA LYS A 37 -3.09 -5.25 -13.01
C LYS A 37 -3.00 -4.83 -14.48
N LYS A 38 -4.10 -4.42 -15.08
CA LYS A 38 -4.13 -3.99 -16.49
C LYS A 38 -3.58 -2.59 -16.71
N ASP A 39 -3.49 -1.78 -15.65
CA ASP A 39 -2.91 -0.46 -15.76
C ASP A 39 -1.39 -0.57 -15.74
N LYS A 40 -0.72 0.05 -16.71
CA LYS A 40 0.73 -0.01 -16.82
C LYS A 40 1.46 0.67 -15.66
N ASN A 41 0.77 1.54 -14.92
CA ASN A 41 1.32 2.24 -13.76
C ASN A 41 0.97 1.54 -12.45
N SER A 42 0.47 0.32 -12.49
CA SER A 42 0.08 -0.45 -11.32
C SER A 42 1.10 -1.55 -11.02
N PHE A 43 1.41 -1.68 -9.74
CA PHE A 43 2.33 -2.71 -9.23
C PHE A 43 1.59 -3.55 -8.19
N SER A 44 1.42 -4.84 -8.45
CA SER A 44 0.80 -5.76 -7.51
C SER A 44 1.83 -6.20 -6.48
N VAL A 45 1.55 -5.93 -5.21
CA VAL A 45 2.50 -6.16 -4.12
C VAL A 45 1.76 -6.77 -2.93
N SER A 46 2.44 -7.64 -2.20
CA SER A 46 1.94 -8.15 -0.92
C SER A 46 2.26 -7.15 0.18
N ILE A 47 1.37 -7.06 1.18
CA ILE A 47 1.57 -6.14 2.31
C ILE A 47 2.85 -6.44 3.09
N GLY A 48 3.38 -7.66 3.00
CA GLY A 48 4.64 -8.01 3.65
C GLY A 48 5.89 -7.58 2.89
N GLN A 49 5.74 -7.06 1.68
CA GLN A 49 6.86 -6.67 0.84
C GLN A 49 7.14 -5.17 0.95
N PHE A 50 7.44 -4.69 2.16
CA PHE A 50 7.67 -3.27 2.43
C PHE A 50 8.84 -2.69 1.66
N GLY A 51 9.92 -3.45 1.50
CA GLY A 51 11.07 -3.00 0.72
C GLY A 51 10.69 -2.74 -0.73
N LYS A 52 9.87 -3.61 -1.30
CA LYS A 52 9.39 -3.44 -2.67
C LYS A 52 8.49 -2.21 -2.81
N ILE A 53 7.56 -2.02 -1.88
CA ILE A 53 6.68 -0.85 -1.87
C ILE A 53 7.51 0.44 -1.80
N ILE A 54 8.42 0.52 -0.84
CA ILE A 54 9.27 1.69 -0.63
C ILE A 54 10.16 1.94 -1.85
N SER A 55 10.74 0.90 -2.41
CA SER A 55 11.60 1.01 -3.59
C SER A 55 10.83 1.56 -4.80
N ILE A 56 9.62 1.04 -5.05
CA ILE A 56 8.78 1.51 -6.16
C ILE A 56 8.47 3.00 -5.98
N LEU A 57 8.07 3.40 -4.79
CA LEU A 57 7.72 4.79 -4.52
C LEU A 57 8.92 5.72 -4.68
N LYS A 58 10.07 5.34 -4.14
CA LYS A 58 11.27 6.17 -4.24
C LYS A 58 11.82 6.28 -5.66
N LYS A 59 11.81 5.20 -6.41
CA LYS A 59 12.27 5.20 -7.81
C LYS A 59 11.44 6.13 -8.70
N ASN A 60 10.16 6.31 -8.34
CA ASN A 60 9.25 7.13 -9.12
C ASN A 60 9.01 8.51 -8.49
N ASN A 61 9.84 8.91 -7.54
CA ASN A 61 9.72 10.20 -6.85
C ASN A 61 8.37 10.41 -6.17
N CYS A 62 7.76 9.35 -5.69
CA CYS A 62 6.50 9.43 -4.95
C CYS A 62 6.79 9.70 -3.47
N LYS A 63 6.89 10.96 -3.10
CA LYS A 63 7.13 11.36 -1.69
C LYS A 63 5.83 11.41 -0.90
N LYS A 64 4.70 11.38 -1.57
CA LYS A 64 3.37 11.42 -0.96
C LYS A 64 2.54 10.27 -1.50
N VAL A 65 1.77 9.65 -0.61
CA VAL A 65 0.88 8.55 -0.97
C VAL A 65 -0.51 8.82 -0.43
N LEU A 66 -1.50 8.29 -1.12
CA LEU A 66 -2.90 8.31 -0.69
C LEU A 66 -3.35 6.87 -0.52
N PHE A 67 -3.86 6.53 0.65
CA PHE A 67 -4.47 5.23 0.89
C PHE A 67 -5.95 5.25 0.54
N ALA A 68 -6.43 4.25 -0.16
CA ALA A 68 -7.84 4.08 -0.45
C ALA A 68 -8.20 2.60 -0.33
N GLY A 69 -9.40 2.34 0.16
CA GLY A 69 -9.86 0.99 0.40
C GLY A 69 -9.43 0.49 1.77
N LYS A 70 -9.66 -0.79 2.01
CA LYS A 70 -9.39 -1.42 3.29
C LYS A 70 -8.16 -2.31 3.21
N VAL A 71 -7.21 -2.09 4.11
CA VAL A 71 -6.08 -2.99 4.28
C VAL A 71 -6.50 -4.06 5.29
N GLN A 72 -6.78 -5.25 4.78
CA GLN A 72 -7.23 -6.35 5.61
C GLN A 72 -6.06 -7.07 6.27
N LYS A 73 -6.33 -7.63 7.45
CA LYS A 73 -5.38 -8.48 8.15
C LYS A 73 -4.94 -9.64 7.25
N PRO A 74 -3.64 -9.77 6.94
CA PRO A 74 -3.19 -10.84 6.07
C PRO A 74 -3.14 -12.18 6.78
N ASN A 75 -3.07 -13.26 6.00
CA ASN A 75 -2.74 -14.58 6.54
C ASN A 75 -1.21 -14.62 6.74
N PHE A 76 -0.79 -14.46 7.97
CA PHE A 76 0.65 -14.37 8.29
C PHE A 76 1.43 -15.64 7.97
N LEU A 77 0.76 -16.80 7.90
CA LEU A 77 1.43 -18.05 7.55
C LEU A 77 1.81 -18.13 6.07
N ARG A 78 1.13 -17.36 5.22
CA ARG A 78 1.36 -17.35 3.77
C ARG A 78 1.87 -16.01 3.26
N LEU A 79 2.22 -15.12 4.15
CA LEU A 79 2.62 -13.77 3.78
C LEU A 79 4.01 -13.78 3.13
N ARG A 80 4.11 -13.18 1.97
CA ARG A 80 5.41 -12.95 1.34
C ARG A 80 6.11 -11.79 2.03
N LEU A 81 7.36 -12.02 2.43
CA LEU A 81 8.16 -11.02 3.11
C LEU A 81 9.44 -10.76 2.32
N ASP A 82 9.79 -9.48 2.16
CA ASP A 82 11.13 -9.09 1.78
C ASP A 82 11.93 -8.73 3.03
N LEU A 83 13.15 -8.24 2.86
CA LEU A 83 14.01 -7.93 4.01
C LEU A 83 13.39 -6.90 4.96
N LYS A 84 12.79 -5.85 4.41
CA LYS A 84 12.10 -4.86 5.24
C LYS A 84 10.83 -5.41 5.86
N GLY A 85 10.14 -6.31 5.15
CA GLY A 85 8.99 -7.01 5.69
C GLY A 85 9.37 -7.85 6.91
N VAL A 86 10.48 -8.58 6.83
CA VAL A 86 10.98 -9.33 7.97
C VAL A 86 11.28 -8.40 9.14
N TYR A 87 11.91 -7.26 8.87
CA TYR A 87 12.24 -6.27 9.90
C TYR A 87 11.00 -5.75 10.62
N TYR A 88 9.91 -5.51 9.90
CA TYR A 88 8.71 -4.89 10.47
C TYR A 88 7.62 -5.89 10.90
N ILE A 89 7.75 -7.19 10.57
CA ILE A 89 6.65 -8.15 10.72
C ILE A 89 6.12 -8.28 12.14
N SER A 90 6.99 -8.22 13.14
CA SER A 90 6.56 -8.36 14.53
C SER A 90 5.61 -7.23 14.94
N ARG A 91 5.91 -6.00 14.53
CA ARG A 91 5.06 -4.84 14.80
C ARG A 91 3.73 -4.94 14.07
N ILE A 92 3.77 -5.43 12.82
CA ILE A 92 2.57 -5.58 12.00
C ILE A 92 1.64 -6.62 12.61
N ILE A 93 2.16 -7.76 13.04
CA ILE A 93 1.37 -8.80 13.70
C ILE A 93 0.71 -8.25 14.97
N LYS A 94 1.49 -7.55 15.78
CA LYS A 94 0.99 -6.97 17.02
C LYS A 94 -0.16 -6.00 16.76
N LYS A 95 0.01 -5.10 15.79
CA LYS A 95 -1.01 -4.08 15.47
C LYS A 95 -2.22 -4.68 14.77
N ALA A 96 -2.03 -5.70 13.93
CA ALA A 96 -3.13 -6.38 13.27
C ALA A 96 -4.08 -7.04 14.27
N LYS A 97 -3.56 -7.53 15.38
CA LYS A 97 -4.37 -8.09 16.46
C LYS A 97 -5.29 -7.05 17.10
N GLN A 98 -4.95 -5.78 17.02
CA GLN A 98 -5.73 -4.69 17.58
C GLN A 98 -6.81 -4.18 16.63
N GLY A 99 -6.81 -4.62 15.37
CA GLY A 99 -7.79 -4.27 14.38
C GLY A 99 -7.21 -3.65 13.12
N ASP A 100 -8.05 -3.49 12.10
CA ASP A 100 -7.60 -2.97 10.80
C ASP A 100 -7.13 -1.52 10.87
N ALA A 101 -7.76 -0.70 11.71
CA ALA A 101 -7.36 0.70 11.88
C ALA A 101 -5.96 0.81 12.49
N SER A 102 -5.65 -0.04 13.46
CA SER A 102 -4.31 -0.07 14.07
C SER A 102 -3.25 -0.56 13.09
N LEU A 103 -3.61 -1.55 12.27
CA LEU A 103 -2.73 -2.04 11.21
C LEU A 103 -2.41 -0.91 10.22
N LEU A 104 -3.41 -0.17 9.76
CA LEU A 104 -3.21 0.93 8.83
C LEU A 104 -2.32 2.01 9.43
N LYS A 105 -2.54 2.37 10.69
CA LYS A 105 -1.70 3.36 11.38
C LYS A 105 -0.24 2.93 11.42
N GLU A 106 0.03 1.65 11.65
CA GLU A 106 1.39 1.14 11.68
C GLU A 106 2.06 1.22 10.31
N ILE A 107 1.31 0.88 9.25
CA ILE A 107 1.82 1.00 7.90
C ILE A 107 2.19 2.45 7.59
N ILE A 108 1.32 3.39 7.96
CA ILE A 108 1.58 4.83 7.78
C ILE A 108 2.84 5.25 8.54
N ASN A 109 3.02 4.77 9.77
CA ASN A 109 4.22 5.07 10.55
C ASN A 109 5.49 4.53 9.92
N ILE A 110 5.44 3.33 9.36
CA ILE A 110 6.58 2.73 8.65
C ILE A 110 6.97 3.59 7.45
N LEU A 111 5.99 4.01 6.66
CA LEU A 111 6.24 4.86 5.50
C LEU A 111 6.81 6.22 5.92
N LYS A 112 6.31 6.79 7.02
CA LYS A 112 6.83 8.05 7.55
C LYS A 112 8.29 7.93 7.94
N LYS A 113 8.70 6.83 8.55
CA LYS A 113 10.11 6.58 8.87
C LYS A 113 10.97 6.51 7.61
N GLU A 114 10.38 6.09 6.50
CA GLU A 114 11.06 6.02 5.21
C GLU A 114 10.89 7.31 4.40
N ARG A 115 10.44 8.39 5.04
CA ARG A 115 10.26 9.72 4.44
C ARG A 115 9.17 9.78 3.38
N ILE A 116 8.16 8.94 3.50
CA ILE A 116 6.98 8.95 2.62
C ILE A 116 5.79 9.43 3.44
N GLN A 117 5.22 10.54 3.03
CA GLN A 117 4.10 11.18 3.73
C GLN A 117 2.76 10.66 3.19
N THR A 118 1.82 10.40 4.09
CA THR A 118 0.47 10.02 3.72
C THR A 118 -0.42 11.24 3.63
N ILE A 119 -1.18 11.35 2.54
CA ILE A 119 -2.16 12.42 2.34
C ILE A 119 -3.50 11.91 2.83
N SER A 120 -4.22 12.75 3.58
CA SER A 120 -5.60 12.44 3.99
C SER A 120 -6.52 12.44 2.79
N SER A 121 -7.36 11.41 2.72
CA SER A 121 -8.38 11.33 1.68
C SER A 121 -9.60 12.16 2.04
#